data_16b0b569664d01e108ff52678fe7c5a6
#
_entry.id   16b0b569664d01e108ff52678fe7c5a6
#
_cell.length_a   1.000
_cell.length_b   1.000
_cell.length_c   1.000
_cell.angle_alpha   90.00
_cell.angle_beta   90.00
_cell.angle_gamma   90.00
#
_symmetry.space_group_name_H-M   'P 1'
#
loop_
_entity.id
_entity.type
_entity.pdbx_description
1 polymer ?
#
loop_
_entity_poly.entity_id
_entity_poly.type
_entity_poly.pdbx_seq_one_letter_code
_entity_poly.pdbx_strand_id
1 'polypeptide(L)'
;MLGTKFNITAYSEDATQQLVLVQGSVEVNTAAKQQVIMRPNELFSLTNNKVSTKMVDVYDYISWKDGLFKFNSQSLDVVLHRLSRYYRLKINCDEASKKKICSGKLVLFDDFDSVMKTISEILPIQYERKGDVINISSNP
;
A
#
# COMPACT_ATOMS: atom_id res chain seq x y z
N MET A 1 30.80 -4.31 8.87
CA MET A 1 29.89 -3.18 8.62
C MET A 1 28.48 -3.70 8.44
N LEU A 2 27.58 -3.12 9.16
CA LEU A 2 26.17 -3.48 9.02
C LEU A 2 25.57 -2.67 7.87
N GLY A 3 24.95 -3.37 6.93
CA GLY A 3 24.25 -2.70 5.83
C GLY A 3 22.97 -2.04 6.28
N THR A 4 22.42 -1.20 5.41
CA THR A 4 21.14 -0.56 5.62
C THR A 4 20.13 -1.14 4.63
N LYS A 5 18.95 -1.51 5.12
CA LYS A 5 17.88 -2.06 4.29
C LYS A 5 16.58 -1.36 4.61
N PHE A 6 15.92 -0.82 3.58
CA PHE A 6 14.70 -0.07 3.74
C PHE A 6 13.80 -0.22 2.52
N ASN A 7 12.52 0.16 2.69
CA ASN A 7 11.52 0.19 1.64
C ASN A 7 10.89 1.58 1.59
N ILE A 8 10.81 2.17 0.40
CA ILE A 8 10.20 3.48 0.19
C ILE A 8 8.99 3.34 -0.71
N THR A 9 7.89 3.99 -0.31
CA THR A 9 6.71 4.19 -1.16
C THR A 9 6.51 5.70 -1.31
N ALA A 10 6.80 6.24 -2.50
CA ALA A 10 6.79 7.68 -2.73
C ALA A 10 6.43 7.97 -4.18
N TYR A 11 5.16 7.73 -4.53
CA TYR A 11 4.66 8.03 -5.86
C TYR A 11 4.15 9.47 -5.91
N SER A 12 4.36 10.15 -7.03
CA SER A 12 3.99 11.56 -7.18
C SER A 12 2.49 11.81 -7.00
N GLU A 13 1.66 10.84 -7.34
CA GLU A 13 0.22 10.92 -7.19
C GLU A 13 -0.28 10.58 -5.77
N ASP A 14 0.60 10.08 -4.90
CA ASP A 14 0.22 9.75 -3.53
C ASP A 14 0.41 10.97 -2.63
N ALA A 15 -0.61 11.23 -1.78
CA ALA A 15 -0.51 12.31 -0.80
C ALA A 15 0.46 11.98 0.33
N THR A 16 0.73 10.70 0.55
CA THR A 16 1.58 10.22 1.63
C THR A 16 2.82 9.53 1.08
N GLN A 17 3.98 9.89 1.59
CA GLN A 17 5.23 9.21 1.34
C GLN A 17 5.63 8.42 2.57
N GLN A 18 6.07 7.18 2.37
CA GLN A 18 6.40 6.29 3.48
C GLN A 18 7.78 5.67 3.30
N LEU A 19 8.49 5.52 4.41
CA LEU A 19 9.75 4.78 4.47
C LEU A 19 9.70 3.84 5.67
N VAL A 20 9.97 2.57 5.44
CA VAL A 20 10.08 1.56 6.50
C VAL A 20 11.52 1.12 6.59
N LEU A 21 12.11 1.21 7.77
CA LEU A 21 13.48 0.78 7.98
C LEU A 21 13.51 -0.65 8.52
N VAL A 22 14.20 -1.52 7.80
CA VAL A 22 14.34 -2.94 8.16
C VAL A 22 15.61 -3.17 8.97
N GLN A 23 16.72 -2.55 8.55
CA GLN A 23 18.03 -2.80 9.15
C GLN A 23 18.87 -1.53 9.04
N GLY A 24 19.69 -1.28 10.06
CA GLY A 24 20.62 -0.15 10.06
C GLY A 24 20.02 1.11 10.67
N SER A 25 20.50 2.24 10.22
CA SER A 25 20.04 3.54 10.68
C SER A 25 19.95 4.50 9.48
N VAL A 26 18.90 5.29 9.41
CA VAL A 26 18.67 6.24 8.32
C VAL A 26 18.30 7.59 8.89
N GLU A 27 18.91 8.65 8.37
CA GLU A 27 18.51 10.01 8.64
C GLU A 27 17.65 10.51 7.48
N VAL A 28 16.45 10.98 7.80
CA VAL A 28 15.52 11.52 6.81
C VAL A 28 15.46 13.03 6.99
N ASN A 29 15.75 13.77 5.92
CA ASN A 29 15.63 15.21 5.90
C ASN A 29 14.50 15.59 4.94
N THR A 30 13.52 16.34 5.43
CA THR A 30 12.37 16.75 4.62
C THR A 30 12.62 18.11 3.96
N ALA A 31 11.82 18.43 2.94
CA ALA A 31 11.86 19.73 2.30
C ALA A 31 11.57 20.88 3.26
N ALA A 32 10.80 20.62 4.33
CA ALA A 32 10.52 21.59 5.40
C ALA A 32 11.63 21.66 6.44
N LYS A 33 12.80 21.06 6.16
CA LYS A 33 13.99 21.05 7.01
C LYS A 33 13.78 20.32 8.34
N GLN A 34 12.85 19.39 8.39
CA GLN A 34 12.70 18.49 9.52
C GLN A 34 13.69 17.35 9.38
N GLN A 35 14.28 16.95 10.51
CA GLN A 35 15.26 15.88 10.56
C GLN A 35 14.75 14.74 11.43
N VAL A 36 14.76 13.52 10.91
CA VAL A 36 14.32 12.33 11.65
C VAL A 36 15.38 11.25 11.51
N ILE A 37 15.81 10.69 12.63
CA ILE A 37 16.71 9.54 12.65
C ILE A 37 15.85 8.32 12.91
N MET A 38 15.88 7.37 11.97
CA MET A 38 15.06 6.17 12.05
C MET A 38 15.83 4.97 12.59
N ARG A 39 15.12 4.13 13.33
CA ARG A 39 15.60 2.87 13.85
C ARG A 39 14.89 1.71 13.15
N PRO A 40 15.45 0.49 13.19
CA PRO A 40 14.76 -0.67 12.62
C PRO A 40 13.35 -0.83 13.17
N ASN A 41 12.43 -1.28 12.31
CA ASN A 41 11.00 -1.47 12.58
C ASN A 41 10.20 -0.17 12.70
N GLU A 42 10.80 0.97 12.36
CA GLU A 42 10.05 2.22 12.33
C GLU A 42 9.50 2.51 10.94
N LEU A 43 8.27 3.03 10.91
CA LEU A 43 7.63 3.59 9.72
C LEU A 43 7.64 5.10 9.82
N PHE A 44 8.27 5.75 8.85
CA PHE A 44 8.21 7.20 8.66
C PHE A 44 7.11 7.50 7.64
N SER A 45 6.23 8.44 7.95
CA SER A 45 5.20 8.91 7.02
C SER A 45 5.24 10.42 6.91
N LEU A 46 5.16 10.92 5.68
CA LEU A 46 5.09 12.35 5.39
C LEU A 46 3.81 12.60 4.58
N THR A 47 2.88 13.36 5.16
CA THR A 47 1.62 13.74 4.54
C THR A 47 1.41 15.23 4.71
N ASN A 48 1.31 15.98 3.60
CA ASN A 48 1.10 17.44 3.64
C ASN A 48 2.08 18.14 4.56
N ASN A 49 3.38 17.81 4.45
CA ASN A 49 4.49 18.34 5.26
C ASN A 49 4.41 17.98 6.75
N LYS A 50 3.53 17.05 7.12
CA LYS A 50 3.46 16.54 8.49
C LYS A 50 4.18 15.20 8.57
N VAL A 51 5.10 15.10 9.52
CA VAL A 51 5.90 13.91 9.77
C VAL A 51 5.27 13.11 10.90
N SER A 52 5.17 11.80 10.71
CA SER A 52 4.84 10.89 11.80
C SER A 52 5.74 9.66 11.73
N THR A 53 6.04 9.08 12.91
CA THR A 53 6.80 7.84 13.00
C THR A 53 6.08 6.90 13.97
N LYS A 54 6.13 5.61 13.67
CA LYS A 54 5.57 4.59 14.57
C LYS A 54 6.30 3.27 14.36
N MET A 55 6.25 2.42 15.37
CA MET A 55 6.76 1.06 15.27
C MET A 55 5.76 0.19 14.53
N VAL A 56 6.24 -0.64 13.61
CA VAL A 56 5.41 -1.51 12.79
C VAL A 56 6.06 -2.88 12.65
N ASP A 57 5.28 -3.85 12.17
CA ASP A 57 5.84 -5.11 11.69
C ASP A 57 6.31 -4.87 10.26
N VAL A 58 7.61 -4.82 10.06
CA VAL A 58 8.16 -4.50 8.73
C VAL A 58 7.75 -5.51 7.67
N TYR A 59 7.48 -6.75 8.05
CA TYR A 59 7.04 -7.76 7.11
C TYR A 59 5.76 -7.35 6.37
N ASP A 60 4.85 -6.67 7.05
CA ASP A 60 3.62 -6.18 6.44
C ASP A 60 3.87 -5.19 5.29
N TYR A 61 5.03 -4.54 5.29
CA TYR A 61 5.38 -3.51 4.30
C TYR A 61 6.31 -4.00 3.20
N ILE A 62 7.03 -5.09 3.43
CA ILE A 62 8.01 -5.58 2.46
C ILE A 62 7.61 -6.90 1.80
N SER A 63 6.65 -7.62 2.35
CA SER A 63 6.26 -8.95 1.88
C SER A 63 5.69 -8.95 0.46
N TRP A 64 5.20 -7.81 -0.03
CA TRP A 64 4.68 -7.72 -1.38
C TRP A 64 5.73 -8.05 -2.45
N LYS A 65 7.03 -7.87 -2.13
CA LYS A 65 8.12 -8.28 -3.01
C LYS A 65 8.15 -9.79 -3.21
N ASP A 66 7.66 -10.53 -2.22
CA ASP A 66 7.57 -12.00 -2.26
C ASP A 66 6.20 -12.45 -2.75
N GLY A 67 5.42 -11.55 -3.33
CA GLY A 67 4.09 -11.88 -3.85
C GLY A 67 3.03 -12.03 -2.77
N LEU A 68 3.28 -11.53 -1.57
CA LEU A 68 2.34 -11.63 -0.46
C LEU A 68 1.96 -10.23 0.02
N PHE A 69 0.67 -9.92 -0.09
CA PHE A 69 0.12 -8.63 0.34
C PHE A 69 -0.77 -8.85 1.55
N LYS A 70 -0.30 -8.37 2.70
CA LYS A 70 -1.07 -8.42 3.94
C LYS A 70 -1.57 -7.03 4.27
N PHE A 71 -2.85 -6.90 4.56
CA PHE A 71 -3.44 -5.61 4.92
C PHE A 71 -4.36 -5.79 6.13
N ASN A 72 -4.40 -4.77 6.96
CA ASN A 72 -5.12 -4.78 8.23
C ASN A 72 -5.89 -3.48 8.37
N SER A 73 -7.22 -3.56 8.36
CA SER A 73 -8.12 -2.41 8.49
C SER A 73 -7.76 -1.27 7.53
N GLN A 74 -7.45 -1.62 6.29
CA GLN A 74 -7.15 -0.64 5.26
C GLN A 74 -8.39 -0.33 4.45
N SER A 75 -8.49 0.92 3.97
CA SER A 75 -9.55 1.26 3.02
C SER A 75 -9.30 0.54 1.69
N LEU A 76 -10.38 0.21 1.00
CA LEU A 76 -10.27 -0.44 -0.31
C LEU A 76 -9.46 0.42 -1.29
N ASP A 77 -9.57 1.74 -1.19
CA ASP A 77 -8.80 2.66 -2.03
C ASP A 77 -7.30 2.41 -1.91
N VAL A 78 -6.80 2.25 -0.70
CA VAL A 78 -5.37 1.97 -0.45
C VAL A 78 -4.98 0.61 -1.04
N VAL A 79 -5.80 -0.41 -0.82
CA VAL A 79 -5.53 -1.76 -1.33
C VAL A 79 -5.48 -1.75 -2.86
N LEU A 80 -6.47 -1.12 -3.50
CA LEU A 80 -6.53 -1.05 -4.96
C LEU A 80 -5.38 -0.25 -5.55
N HIS A 81 -4.96 0.79 -4.86
CA HIS A 81 -3.83 1.60 -5.31
C HIS A 81 -2.55 0.77 -5.40
N ARG A 82 -2.30 -0.06 -4.39
CA ARG A 82 -1.15 -0.97 -4.40
C ARG A 82 -1.27 -2.05 -5.47
N LEU A 83 -2.47 -2.59 -5.65
CA LEU A 83 -2.71 -3.59 -6.69
C LEU A 83 -2.48 -3.01 -8.09
N SER A 84 -2.92 -1.77 -8.32
CA SER A 84 -2.71 -1.10 -9.60
C SER A 84 -1.22 -0.96 -9.92
N ARG A 85 -0.40 -0.68 -8.92
CA ARG A 85 1.07 -0.59 -9.08
C ARG A 85 1.68 -1.94 -9.37
N TYR A 86 1.28 -2.95 -8.62
CA TYR A 86 1.85 -4.29 -8.75
C TYR A 86 1.54 -4.89 -10.12
N TYR A 87 0.29 -4.79 -10.57
CA TYR A 87 -0.15 -5.38 -11.84
C TYR A 87 -0.06 -4.43 -13.02
N ARG A 88 0.34 -3.17 -12.79
CA ARG A 88 0.44 -2.13 -13.83
C ARG A 88 -0.89 -1.92 -14.57
N LEU A 89 -1.96 -1.81 -13.80
CA LEU A 89 -3.30 -1.60 -14.31
C LEU A 89 -3.85 -0.27 -13.81
N LYS A 90 -4.79 0.30 -14.58
CA LYS A 90 -5.53 1.46 -14.13
C LYS A 90 -6.81 0.99 -13.45
N ILE A 91 -6.98 1.32 -12.19
CA ILE A 91 -8.15 0.90 -11.41
C ILE A 91 -8.96 2.14 -11.04
N ASN A 92 -10.21 2.18 -11.47
CA ASN A 92 -11.18 3.19 -11.10
C ASN A 92 -12.17 2.59 -10.12
N CYS A 93 -12.52 3.35 -9.08
CA CYS A 93 -13.41 2.87 -8.04
C CYS A 93 -14.37 3.98 -7.64
N ASP A 94 -15.66 3.65 -7.44
CA ASP A 94 -16.61 4.64 -7.00
C ASP A 94 -16.33 5.07 -5.55
N GLU A 95 -16.82 6.24 -5.16
CA GLU A 95 -16.49 6.81 -3.84
C GLU A 95 -17.01 5.96 -2.69
N ALA A 96 -18.17 5.34 -2.86
CA ALA A 96 -18.74 4.48 -1.81
C ALA A 96 -17.86 3.26 -1.56
N SER A 97 -17.33 2.65 -2.62
CA SER A 97 -16.47 1.47 -2.50
C SER A 97 -15.11 1.80 -1.94
N LYS A 98 -14.53 2.97 -2.27
CA LYS A 98 -13.23 3.39 -1.77
C LYS A 98 -13.15 3.40 -0.25
N LYS A 99 -14.25 3.67 0.42
CA LYS A 99 -14.30 3.81 1.88
C LYS A 99 -14.48 2.49 2.62
N LYS A 100 -14.71 1.39 1.91
CA LYS A 100 -14.87 0.09 2.54
C LYS A 100 -13.55 -0.35 3.18
N ILE A 101 -13.65 -0.90 4.38
CA ILE A 101 -12.47 -1.33 5.14
C ILE A 101 -12.30 -2.83 4.97
N CYS A 102 -11.08 -3.25 4.70
CA CYS A 102 -10.79 -4.65 4.53
C CYS A 102 -9.51 -5.07 5.24
N SER A 103 -9.47 -6.34 5.61
CA SER A 103 -8.32 -6.96 6.23
C SER A 103 -8.13 -8.33 5.62
N GLY A 104 -6.89 -8.75 5.44
CA GLY A 104 -6.62 -10.06 4.91
C GLY A 104 -5.24 -10.18 4.29
N LYS A 105 -5.09 -11.26 3.54
CA LYS A 105 -3.86 -11.63 2.85
C LYS A 105 -4.19 -11.97 1.41
N LEU A 106 -3.41 -11.42 0.48
CA LEU A 106 -3.53 -11.75 -0.94
C LEU A 106 -2.22 -12.36 -1.41
N VAL A 107 -2.33 -13.44 -2.20
CA VAL A 107 -1.17 -14.05 -2.86
C VAL A 107 -1.12 -13.46 -4.27
N LEU A 108 -0.11 -12.63 -4.51
CA LEU A 108 -0.02 -11.84 -5.74
C LEU A 108 0.64 -12.60 -6.89
N PHE A 109 0.98 -13.88 -6.70
CA PHE A 109 1.38 -14.76 -7.81
C PHE A 109 0.19 -15.18 -8.66
N ASP A 110 -1.03 -15.07 -8.11
CA ASP A 110 -2.23 -15.30 -8.87
C ASP A 110 -2.46 -14.17 -9.88
N ASP A 111 -3.22 -14.45 -10.92
CA ASP A 111 -3.57 -13.42 -11.87
C ASP A 111 -4.52 -12.40 -11.21
N PHE A 112 -4.62 -11.22 -11.83
CA PHE A 112 -5.42 -10.13 -11.26
C PHE A 112 -6.89 -10.51 -11.09
N ASP A 113 -7.46 -11.24 -12.05
CA ASP A 113 -8.86 -11.61 -11.98
C ASP A 113 -9.16 -12.55 -10.81
N SER A 114 -8.25 -13.45 -10.48
CA SER A 114 -8.38 -14.31 -9.30
C SER A 114 -8.32 -13.51 -8.01
N VAL A 115 -7.43 -12.51 -7.95
CA VAL A 115 -7.33 -11.62 -6.80
C VAL A 115 -8.63 -10.82 -6.64
N MET A 116 -9.17 -10.27 -7.71
CA MET A 116 -10.41 -9.50 -7.66
C MET A 116 -11.60 -10.35 -7.28
N LYS A 117 -11.64 -11.59 -7.72
CA LYS A 117 -12.68 -12.53 -7.32
C LYS A 117 -12.66 -12.74 -5.81
N THR A 118 -11.48 -12.91 -5.23
CA THR A 118 -11.32 -13.06 -3.78
C THR A 118 -11.81 -11.83 -3.05
N ILE A 119 -11.44 -10.63 -3.51
CA ILE A 119 -11.88 -9.38 -2.88
C ILE A 119 -13.39 -9.23 -2.98
N SER A 120 -13.99 -9.61 -4.11
CA SER A 120 -15.45 -9.53 -4.31
C SER A 120 -16.22 -10.49 -3.42
N GLU A 121 -15.60 -11.58 -2.97
CA GLU A 121 -16.21 -12.51 -2.02
C GLU A 121 -16.20 -11.96 -0.59
N ILE A 122 -15.23 -11.07 -0.28
CA ILE A 122 -15.08 -10.48 1.05
C ILE A 122 -15.90 -9.20 1.19
N LEU A 123 -15.93 -8.38 0.15
CA LEU A 123 -16.58 -7.08 0.15
C LEU A 123 -17.72 -7.04 -0.88
N PRO A 124 -18.80 -6.27 -0.60
CA PRO A 124 -19.93 -6.15 -1.54
C PRO A 124 -19.59 -5.23 -2.70
N ILE A 125 -18.68 -5.66 -3.56
CA ILE A 125 -18.26 -4.94 -4.75
C ILE A 125 -18.36 -5.82 -5.99
N GLN A 126 -18.43 -5.17 -7.14
CA GLN A 126 -18.33 -5.83 -8.44
C GLN A 126 -17.30 -5.10 -9.28
N TYR A 127 -16.74 -5.78 -10.26
CA TYR A 127 -15.75 -5.17 -11.13
C TYR A 127 -15.97 -5.56 -12.59
N GLU A 128 -15.51 -4.68 -13.47
CA GLU A 128 -15.50 -4.91 -14.91
C GLU A 128 -14.13 -4.58 -15.43
N ARG A 129 -13.58 -5.46 -16.28
CA ARG A 129 -12.25 -5.28 -16.85
C ARG A 129 -12.36 -5.05 -18.35
N LYS A 130 -11.68 -3.99 -18.84
CA LYS A 130 -11.53 -3.70 -20.27
C LYS A 130 -10.06 -3.45 -20.55
N GLY A 131 -9.34 -4.50 -21.02
CA GLY A 131 -7.91 -4.42 -21.24
C GLY A 131 -7.16 -4.15 -19.94
N ASP A 132 -6.47 -3.01 -19.87
CA ASP A 132 -5.70 -2.61 -18.70
C ASP A 132 -6.45 -1.67 -17.77
N VAL A 133 -7.75 -1.47 -18.01
CA VAL A 133 -8.61 -0.60 -17.20
C VAL A 133 -9.63 -1.45 -16.45
N ILE A 134 -9.69 -1.23 -15.15
CA ILE A 134 -10.61 -1.94 -14.24
C ILE A 134 -11.53 -0.92 -13.61
N ASN A 135 -12.85 -1.15 -13.67
CA ASN A 135 -13.84 -0.31 -13.03
C ASN A 135 -14.53 -1.07 -11.90
N ILE A 136 -14.48 -0.54 -10.70
CA ILE A 136 -15.02 -1.17 -9.49
C ILE A 136 -16.16 -0.33 -8.97
N SER A 137 -17.26 -0.99 -8.62
CA SER A 137 -18.43 -0.35 -8.07
C SER A 137 -19.05 -1.19 -6.96
N SER A 138 -19.89 -0.54 -6.13
CA SER A 138 -20.61 -1.25 -5.08
C SER A 138 -21.68 -2.14 -5.68
N ASN A 139 -21.89 -3.31 -5.07
CA ASN A 139 -23.06 -4.13 -5.41
C ASN A 139 -24.33 -3.38 -5.01
N PRO A 140 -25.36 -3.41 -5.87
CA PRO A 140 -26.63 -2.80 -5.54
C PRO A 140 -27.33 -3.50 -4.37
#